data_6e7e113003ac83a2590c68bf1fd42373
#
_entry.id   6e7e113003ac83a2590c68bf1fd42373
#
_cell.length_a   1.000
_cell.length_b   1.000
_cell.length_c   1.000
_cell.angle_alpha   90.00
_cell.angle_beta   90.00
_cell.angle_gamma   90.00
#
_symmetry.space_group_name_H-M   'P 1'
#
loop_
_entity.id
_entity.type
_entity.pdbx_description
1 polymer ?
#
loop_
_entity_poly.entity_id
_entity_poly.type
_entity_poly.pdbx_seq_one_letter_code
_entity_poly.pdbx_strand_id
1 'polypeptide(L)'
;PAPEVPFGEMQVLYVRELARIARLLDAHVIRVFTGYSTDDHSYVTDWKRCVAGIREAATVAADQGIVLGVQNHHDTAISTDAYVEFLEEVNHPNCKAMYDPWVPALLGEDLYACAKRLAPRMVQTTLADYVRIPRWAYEPGLVNYRRLPDMVRAVPLGEGFIDLNAFFRGLKEGGFDGYVAYEMCSPLRGGGGYENLDHAAGTSLRRITALIG
;
A
#
# COMPACT_ATOMS: atom_id res chain seq x y z
N PRO A 1 30.54 -18.27 -14.22
CA PRO A 1 29.26 -17.68 -13.90
C PRO A 1 29.51 -16.21 -13.63
N ALA A 2 28.70 -15.31 -14.24
CA ALA A 2 28.76 -13.91 -13.93
C ALA A 2 28.37 -13.75 -12.43
N PRO A 3 29.04 -12.87 -11.68
CA PRO A 3 28.64 -12.61 -10.30
C PRO A 3 27.17 -12.16 -10.31
N GLU A 4 26.32 -12.84 -9.54
CA GLU A 4 24.95 -12.45 -9.40
C GLU A 4 24.90 -11.07 -8.73
N VAL A 5 24.19 -10.13 -9.35
CA VAL A 5 23.96 -8.82 -8.73
C VAL A 5 23.06 -9.04 -7.52
N PRO A 6 23.45 -8.61 -6.31
CA PRO A 6 22.60 -8.73 -5.14
C PRO A 6 21.23 -8.13 -5.37
N PHE A 7 20.17 -8.83 -4.94
CA PHE A 7 18.78 -8.43 -5.20
C PHE A 7 18.48 -7.00 -4.73
N GLY A 8 19.01 -6.59 -3.56
CA GLY A 8 18.84 -5.22 -3.04
C GLY A 8 19.43 -4.16 -3.96
N GLU A 9 20.63 -4.37 -4.50
CA GLU A 9 21.26 -3.46 -5.45
C GLU A 9 20.47 -3.37 -6.76
N MET A 10 19.93 -4.49 -7.25
CA MET A 10 19.04 -4.48 -8.42
C MET A 10 17.80 -3.63 -8.20
N GLN A 11 17.18 -3.68 -7.01
CA GLN A 11 16.02 -2.85 -6.69
C GLN A 11 16.36 -1.37 -6.69
N VAL A 12 17.50 -0.97 -6.14
CA VAL A 12 17.96 0.43 -6.16
C VAL A 12 18.22 0.91 -7.59
N LEU A 13 18.88 0.09 -8.42
CA LEU A 13 19.09 0.39 -9.84
C LEU A 13 17.77 0.54 -10.59
N TYR A 14 16.81 -0.34 -10.32
CA TYR A 14 15.47 -0.25 -10.91
C TYR A 14 14.76 1.05 -10.52
N VAL A 15 14.81 1.43 -9.23
CA VAL A 15 14.22 2.69 -8.76
C VAL A 15 14.88 3.90 -9.42
N ARG A 16 16.20 3.89 -9.60
CA ARG A 16 16.91 4.96 -10.29
C ARG A 16 16.41 5.14 -11.73
N GLU A 17 16.29 4.05 -12.48
CA GLU A 17 15.79 4.12 -13.87
C GLU A 17 14.30 4.49 -13.91
N LEU A 18 13.50 4.00 -12.98
CA LEU A 18 12.10 4.40 -12.87
C LEU A 18 11.95 5.91 -12.57
N ALA A 19 12.79 6.45 -11.67
CA ALA A 19 12.80 7.89 -11.38
C ALA A 19 13.20 8.73 -12.60
N ARG A 20 14.16 8.25 -13.41
CA ARG A 20 14.51 8.88 -14.68
C ARG A 20 13.34 8.90 -15.67
N ILE A 21 12.60 7.79 -15.78
CA ILE A 21 11.40 7.70 -16.62
C ILE A 21 10.29 8.61 -16.07
N ALA A 22 10.07 8.59 -14.76
CA ALA A 22 9.08 9.45 -14.11
C ALA A 22 9.30 10.93 -14.44
N ARG A 23 10.55 11.39 -14.37
CA ARG A 23 10.92 12.76 -14.78
C ARG A 23 10.60 13.05 -16.24
N LEU A 24 10.80 12.10 -17.17
CA LEU A 24 10.46 12.27 -18.59
C LEU A 24 8.96 12.35 -18.83
N LEU A 25 8.16 11.76 -17.93
CA LEU A 25 6.71 11.77 -17.97
C LEU A 25 6.08 12.90 -17.15
N ASP A 26 6.89 13.81 -16.60
CA ASP A 26 6.47 14.89 -15.69
C ASP A 26 5.73 14.37 -14.44
N ALA A 27 6.08 13.16 -13.99
CA ALA A 27 5.60 12.62 -12.73
C ALA A 27 6.51 13.08 -11.58
N HIS A 28 5.93 13.31 -10.41
CA HIS A 28 6.65 13.84 -9.26
C HIS A 28 6.93 12.81 -8.16
N VAL A 29 6.23 11.67 -8.23
CA VAL A 29 6.27 10.62 -7.20
C VAL A 29 6.41 9.27 -7.88
N ILE A 30 7.23 8.40 -7.32
CA ILE A 30 7.22 6.97 -7.62
C ILE A 30 6.82 6.18 -6.37
N ARG A 31 6.04 5.12 -6.57
CA ARG A 31 5.59 4.22 -5.50
C ARG A 31 6.51 3.02 -5.39
N VAL A 32 6.88 2.71 -4.16
CA VAL A 32 7.52 1.45 -3.78
C VAL A 32 6.80 0.84 -2.58
N PHE A 33 7.10 -0.41 -2.30
CA PHE A 33 6.53 -1.14 -1.17
C PHE A 33 7.60 -1.41 -0.11
N THR A 34 7.18 -1.80 1.08
CA THR A 34 8.05 -2.48 2.04
C THR A 34 8.44 -3.88 1.53
N GLY A 35 9.23 -4.62 2.26
CA GLY A 35 9.73 -5.92 1.81
C GLY A 35 8.81 -7.09 2.15
N TYR A 36 8.94 -8.17 1.39
CA TYR A 36 8.43 -9.49 1.78
C TYR A 36 9.37 -10.13 2.81
N SER A 37 8.79 -10.87 3.75
CA SER A 37 9.53 -11.79 4.60
C SER A 37 10.00 -12.98 3.77
N THR A 38 11.18 -13.49 4.08
CA THR A 38 11.75 -14.67 3.43
C THR A 38 12.04 -15.75 4.47
N ASP A 39 11.95 -17.02 4.06
CA ASP A 39 12.29 -18.14 4.94
C ASP A 39 13.81 -18.24 5.19
N ASP A 40 14.61 -17.56 4.38
CA ASP A 40 16.08 -17.57 4.45
C ASP A 40 16.65 -16.61 5.50
N HIS A 41 15.84 -15.67 5.98
CA HIS A 41 16.29 -14.62 6.90
C HIS A 41 15.31 -14.43 8.07
N SER A 42 15.84 -13.91 9.19
CA SER A 42 14.98 -13.46 10.28
C SER A 42 14.27 -12.15 9.91
N TYR A 43 13.10 -11.92 10.49
CA TYR A 43 12.36 -10.66 10.32
C TYR A 43 13.21 -9.42 10.61
N VAL A 44 14.08 -9.48 11.63
CA VAL A 44 15.02 -8.38 11.96
C VAL A 44 16.02 -8.12 10.82
N THR A 45 16.47 -9.17 10.17
CA THR A 45 17.38 -9.05 9.02
C THR A 45 16.66 -8.44 7.83
N ASP A 46 15.44 -8.90 7.51
CA ASP A 46 14.62 -8.36 6.43
C ASP A 46 14.25 -6.91 6.68
N TRP A 47 13.90 -6.55 7.92
CA TRP A 47 13.67 -5.16 8.33
C TRP A 47 14.86 -4.25 8.03
N LYS A 48 16.05 -4.62 8.54
CA LYS A 48 17.27 -3.83 8.32
C LYS A 48 17.63 -3.66 6.86
N ARG A 49 17.48 -4.72 6.08
CA ARG A 49 17.74 -4.69 4.62
C ARG A 49 16.73 -3.79 3.92
N CYS A 50 15.46 -3.86 4.28
CA CYS A 50 14.41 -3.02 3.73
C CYS A 50 14.65 -1.54 4.05
N VAL A 51 14.95 -1.19 5.31
CA VAL A 51 15.29 0.18 5.72
C VAL A 51 16.49 0.72 4.94
N ALA A 52 17.57 -0.05 4.82
CA ALA A 52 18.75 0.36 4.06
C ALA A 52 18.44 0.56 2.58
N GLY A 53 17.74 -0.40 1.95
CA GLY A 53 17.38 -0.33 0.54
C GLY A 53 16.44 0.85 0.22
N ILE A 54 15.43 1.11 1.05
CA ILE A 54 14.52 2.25 0.88
C ILE A 54 15.25 3.57 1.06
N ARG A 55 16.18 3.67 2.01
CA ARG A 55 17.00 4.88 2.18
C ARG A 55 17.85 5.17 0.95
N GLU A 56 18.51 4.17 0.39
CA GLU A 56 19.31 4.31 -0.83
C GLU A 56 18.42 4.62 -2.04
N ALA A 57 17.28 3.94 -2.18
CA ALA A 57 16.29 4.22 -3.21
C ALA A 57 15.76 5.66 -3.14
N ALA A 58 15.55 6.21 -1.93
CA ALA A 58 15.14 7.60 -1.75
C ALA A 58 16.22 8.59 -2.18
N THR A 59 17.51 8.24 -1.98
CA THR A 59 18.64 9.04 -2.45
C THR A 59 18.67 9.09 -3.98
N VAL A 60 18.65 7.96 -4.67
CA VAL A 60 18.72 7.91 -6.14
C VAL A 60 17.47 8.51 -6.81
N ALA A 61 16.30 8.47 -6.17
CA ALA A 61 15.12 9.17 -6.64
C ALA A 61 15.26 10.70 -6.48
N ALA A 62 15.81 11.16 -5.35
CA ALA A 62 16.07 12.58 -5.10
C ALA A 62 17.01 13.20 -6.15
N ASP A 63 18.02 12.47 -6.61
CA ASP A 63 18.94 12.89 -7.68
C ASP A 63 18.22 13.21 -9.01
N GLN A 64 17.02 12.67 -9.19
CA GLN A 64 16.15 12.93 -10.34
C GLN A 64 15.05 13.96 -10.04
N GLY A 65 14.97 14.48 -8.81
CA GLY A 65 13.91 15.38 -8.37
C GLY A 65 12.56 14.65 -8.16
N ILE A 66 12.56 13.32 -7.96
CA ILE A 66 11.37 12.49 -7.79
C ILE A 66 11.26 12.06 -6.33
N VAL A 67 10.08 12.23 -5.74
CA VAL A 67 9.77 11.77 -4.38
C VAL A 67 9.58 10.26 -4.36
N LEU A 68 10.18 9.58 -3.40
CA LEU A 68 9.93 8.17 -3.13
C LEU A 68 8.78 8.03 -2.14
N GLY A 69 7.65 7.50 -2.59
CA GLY A 69 6.51 7.14 -1.75
C GLY A 69 6.56 5.66 -1.39
N VAL A 70 6.59 5.34 -0.10
CA VAL A 70 6.55 3.95 0.39
C VAL A 70 5.13 3.62 0.81
N GLN A 71 4.56 2.54 0.28
CA GLN A 71 3.24 2.06 0.68
C GLN A 71 3.34 1.04 1.82
N ASN A 72 2.40 1.11 2.77
CA ASN A 72 2.25 0.15 3.87
C ASN A 72 1.69 -1.19 3.38
N HIS A 73 2.50 -1.91 2.63
CA HIS A 73 2.10 -3.16 1.97
C HIS A 73 3.20 -4.22 2.12
N HIS A 74 2.84 -5.49 1.92
CA HIS A 74 3.66 -6.69 2.13
C HIS A 74 3.92 -6.96 3.62
N ASP A 75 4.95 -7.75 3.95
CA ASP A 75 5.09 -8.35 5.28
C ASP A 75 5.85 -7.47 6.28
N THR A 76 6.74 -6.62 5.76
CA THR A 76 7.56 -5.74 6.60
C THR A 76 6.79 -4.47 6.96
N ALA A 77 6.74 -4.13 8.24
CA ALA A 77 6.10 -2.91 8.74
C ALA A 77 4.59 -2.81 8.42
N ILE A 78 3.85 -3.86 8.72
CA ILE A 78 2.43 -4.00 8.36
C ILE A 78 1.50 -3.12 9.20
N SER A 79 1.65 -3.10 10.55
CA SER A 79 0.83 -2.26 11.40
C SER A 79 1.22 -0.79 11.29
N THR A 80 0.30 0.11 11.62
CA THR A 80 0.57 1.55 11.60
C THR A 80 1.76 1.93 12.48
N ASP A 81 1.90 1.35 13.66
CA ASP A 81 3.03 1.62 14.54
C ASP A 81 4.36 1.16 13.95
N ALA A 82 4.41 -0.07 13.43
CA ALA A 82 5.60 -0.59 12.76
C ALA A 82 5.96 0.23 11.51
N TYR A 83 4.95 0.70 10.77
CA TYR A 83 5.17 1.52 9.58
C TYR A 83 5.73 2.91 9.92
N VAL A 84 5.27 3.52 11.00
CA VAL A 84 5.84 4.79 11.48
C VAL A 84 7.29 4.60 11.93
N GLU A 85 7.58 3.56 12.72
CA GLU A 85 8.94 3.20 13.14
C GLU A 85 9.84 2.97 11.93
N PHE A 86 9.37 2.23 10.94
CA PHE A 86 10.09 2.00 9.68
C PHE A 86 10.46 3.30 8.98
N LEU A 87 9.53 4.23 8.81
CA LEU A 87 9.79 5.53 8.18
C LEU A 87 10.76 6.38 9.01
N GLU A 88 10.71 6.29 10.34
CA GLU A 88 11.65 6.96 11.25
C GLU A 88 13.05 6.37 11.14
N GLU A 89 13.19 5.06 11.04
CA GLU A 89 14.48 4.42 10.81
C GLU A 89 15.04 4.69 9.40
N VAL A 90 14.20 4.73 8.36
CA VAL A 90 14.64 5.17 7.02
C VAL A 90 15.23 6.57 7.08
N ASN A 91 14.60 7.47 7.82
CA ASN A 91 15.08 8.82 8.12
C ASN A 91 15.69 9.55 6.90
N HIS A 92 14.92 9.63 5.80
CA HIS A 92 15.38 10.30 4.58
C HIS A 92 14.34 11.35 4.15
N PRO A 93 14.74 12.62 3.87
CA PRO A 93 13.81 13.71 3.59
C PRO A 93 12.96 13.47 2.33
N ASN A 94 13.49 12.72 1.36
CA ASN A 94 12.80 12.37 0.12
C ASN A 94 12.00 11.06 0.20
N CYS A 95 11.96 10.39 1.35
CA CYS A 95 11.09 9.24 1.61
C CYS A 95 9.80 9.72 2.27
N LYS A 96 8.66 9.48 1.63
CA LYS A 96 7.35 9.88 2.10
C LYS A 96 6.42 8.69 2.25
N ALA A 97 5.39 8.83 3.08
CA ALA A 97 4.37 7.80 3.23
C ALA A 97 3.41 7.79 2.04
N MET A 98 3.05 6.59 1.60
CA MET A 98 1.90 6.31 0.73
C MET A 98 0.96 5.38 1.49
N TYR A 99 0.33 5.90 2.54
CA TYR A 99 -0.46 5.10 3.45
C TYR A 99 -1.86 4.85 2.92
N ASP A 100 -2.27 3.59 2.86
CA ASP A 100 -3.62 3.18 2.47
C ASP A 100 -4.42 2.59 3.65
N PRO A 101 -5.76 2.60 3.58
CA PRO A 101 -6.61 2.13 4.66
C PRO A 101 -6.82 0.61 4.70
N TRP A 102 -6.34 -0.16 3.72
CA TRP A 102 -6.68 -1.58 3.59
C TRP A 102 -6.09 -2.42 4.72
N VAL A 103 -4.77 -2.37 4.89
CA VAL A 103 -4.09 -3.15 5.93
C VAL A 103 -4.58 -2.76 7.33
N PRO A 104 -4.63 -1.49 7.73
CA PRO A 104 -5.14 -1.13 9.05
C PRO A 104 -6.61 -1.54 9.25
N ALA A 105 -7.45 -1.49 8.22
CA ALA A 105 -8.82 -2.02 8.30
C ALA A 105 -8.87 -3.54 8.51
N LEU A 106 -7.94 -4.30 7.90
CA LEU A 106 -7.82 -5.74 8.14
C LEU A 106 -7.41 -6.06 9.57
N LEU A 107 -6.51 -5.26 10.13
CA LEU A 107 -6.00 -5.38 11.50
C LEU A 107 -6.97 -4.83 12.55
N GLY A 108 -8.05 -4.14 12.13
CA GLY A 108 -9.03 -3.52 13.04
C GLY A 108 -8.50 -2.27 13.74
N GLU A 109 -7.53 -1.59 13.14
CA GLU A 109 -6.99 -0.33 13.67
C GLU A 109 -7.99 0.83 13.48
N ASP A 110 -7.86 1.88 14.29
CA ASP A 110 -8.67 3.11 14.14
C ASP A 110 -8.19 3.91 12.93
N LEU A 111 -8.91 3.78 11.82
CA LEU A 111 -8.55 4.42 10.53
C LEU A 111 -8.47 5.95 10.63
N TYR A 112 -9.29 6.58 11.48
CA TYR A 112 -9.22 8.02 11.70
C TYR A 112 -7.91 8.42 12.39
N ALA A 113 -7.57 7.74 13.49
CA ALA A 113 -6.35 8.03 14.25
C ALA A 113 -5.09 7.74 13.41
N CYS A 114 -5.07 6.61 12.70
CA CYS A 114 -3.97 6.22 11.81
C CYS A 114 -3.75 7.24 10.69
N ALA A 115 -4.81 7.61 9.98
CA ALA A 115 -4.73 8.59 8.89
C ALA A 115 -4.27 9.96 9.39
N LYS A 116 -4.83 10.44 10.51
CA LYS A 116 -4.47 11.74 11.10
C LYS A 116 -2.98 11.79 11.52
N ARG A 117 -2.47 10.69 12.09
CA ARG A 117 -1.06 10.59 12.50
C ARG A 117 -0.11 10.64 11.32
N LEU A 118 -0.47 9.99 10.20
CA LEU A 118 0.41 9.85 9.03
C LEU A 118 0.28 10.98 8.02
N ALA A 119 -0.86 11.64 7.94
CA ALA A 119 -1.19 12.69 6.98
C ALA A 119 -0.05 13.70 6.73
N PRO A 120 0.65 14.24 7.76
CA PRO A 120 1.73 15.22 7.54
C PRO A 120 2.96 14.66 6.81
N ARG A 121 3.09 13.33 6.73
CA ARG A 121 4.21 12.63 6.09
C ARG A 121 3.83 12.02 4.75
N MET A 122 2.53 12.08 4.38
CA MET A 122 1.99 11.43 3.18
C MET A 122 2.13 12.30 1.95
N VAL A 123 2.42 11.63 0.82
CA VAL A 123 2.42 12.24 -0.52
C VAL A 123 1.26 11.71 -1.37
N GLN A 124 0.76 10.54 -1.04
CA GLN A 124 -0.37 9.90 -1.73
C GLN A 124 -1.07 8.92 -0.80
N THR A 125 -2.36 8.69 -1.06
CA THR A 125 -3.08 7.51 -0.60
C THR A 125 -3.61 6.72 -1.77
N THR A 126 -3.57 5.40 -1.67
CA THR A 126 -4.13 4.48 -2.68
C THR A 126 -5.32 3.77 -2.07
N LEU A 127 -6.48 3.90 -2.69
CA LEU A 127 -7.74 3.41 -2.17
C LEU A 127 -8.21 2.17 -2.90
N ALA A 128 -8.56 1.16 -2.16
CA ALA A 128 -9.32 -0.01 -2.59
C ALA A 128 -10.37 -0.32 -1.54
N ASP A 129 -11.42 -1.02 -1.90
CA ASP A 129 -12.43 -1.48 -0.96
C ASP A 129 -12.78 -2.95 -1.22
N TYR A 130 -13.14 -3.68 -0.18
CA TYR A 130 -13.26 -5.12 -0.24
C TYR A 130 -14.44 -5.63 0.57
N VAL A 131 -15.04 -6.73 0.11
CA VAL A 131 -15.93 -7.57 0.91
C VAL A 131 -15.20 -8.81 1.39
N ARG A 132 -15.57 -9.32 2.57
CA ARG A 132 -15.04 -10.58 3.11
C ARG A 132 -15.90 -11.74 2.64
N ILE A 133 -15.25 -12.79 2.15
CA ILE A 133 -15.91 -14.03 1.71
C ILE A 133 -15.46 -15.16 2.63
N PRO A 134 -16.37 -15.73 3.44
CA PRO A 134 -16.06 -16.87 4.30
C PRO A 134 -15.58 -18.07 3.50
N ARG A 135 -14.57 -18.77 4.01
CA ARG A 135 -14.01 -19.97 3.40
C ARG A 135 -14.09 -21.14 4.37
N TRP A 136 -14.28 -22.32 3.81
CA TRP A 136 -14.42 -23.56 4.55
C TRP A 136 -13.66 -24.69 3.85
N ALA A 137 -13.05 -25.59 4.61
CA ALA A 137 -12.45 -26.83 4.13
C ALA A 137 -13.29 -28.01 4.62
N TYR A 138 -13.67 -28.90 3.72
CA TYR A 138 -14.34 -30.14 4.09
C TYR A 138 -13.35 -31.11 4.71
N GLU A 139 -13.71 -31.70 5.85
CA GLU A 139 -12.91 -32.70 6.57
C GLU A 139 -13.62 -34.04 6.52
N PRO A 140 -13.26 -34.95 5.60
CA PRO A 140 -13.99 -36.21 5.36
C PRO A 140 -14.05 -37.13 6.60
N GLY A 141 -12.99 -37.11 7.43
CA GLY A 141 -12.92 -37.93 8.65
C GLY A 141 -13.93 -37.51 9.73
N LEU A 142 -14.42 -36.27 9.67
CA LEU A 142 -15.40 -35.71 10.60
C LEU A 142 -16.76 -35.51 9.95
N VAL A 143 -16.86 -35.72 8.63
CA VAL A 143 -18.06 -35.38 7.82
C VAL A 143 -18.56 -33.97 8.11
N ASN A 144 -17.62 -33.03 8.24
CA ASN A 144 -17.86 -31.63 8.67
C ASN A 144 -16.97 -30.65 7.94
N TYR A 145 -17.16 -29.36 8.21
CA TYR A 145 -16.35 -28.28 7.64
C TYR A 145 -15.58 -27.53 8.72
N ARG A 146 -14.30 -27.25 8.42
CA ARG A 146 -13.46 -26.37 9.25
C ARG A 146 -13.41 -24.98 8.63
N ARG A 147 -13.62 -23.94 9.46
CA ARG A 147 -13.47 -22.54 9.04
C ARG A 147 -12.01 -22.24 8.66
N LEU A 148 -11.82 -21.63 7.51
CA LEU A 148 -10.55 -21.05 7.07
C LEU A 148 -10.58 -19.54 7.20
N PRO A 149 -9.41 -18.86 7.12
CA PRO A 149 -9.37 -17.40 7.00
C PRO A 149 -10.20 -16.92 5.81
N ASP A 150 -10.90 -15.80 5.98
CA ASP A 150 -11.68 -15.18 4.93
C ASP A 150 -10.79 -14.78 3.75
N MET A 151 -11.35 -14.85 2.56
CA MET A 151 -10.80 -14.21 1.36
C MET A 151 -11.41 -12.82 1.23
N VAL A 152 -10.66 -11.87 0.68
CA VAL A 152 -11.20 -10.58 0.29
C VAL A 152 -11.44 -10.53 -1.22
N ARG A 153 -12.45 -9.77 -1.63
CA ARG A 153 -12.74 -9.50 -3.03
C ARG A 153 -13.03 -8.03 -3.22
N ALA A 154 -12.37 -7.43 -4.22
CA ALA A 154 -12.53 -6.02 -4.54
C ALA A 154 -13.97 -5.69 -4.98
N VAL A 155 -14.43 -4.53 -4.54
CA VAL A 155 -15.69 -3.90 -4.88
C VAL A 155 -15.45 -2.41 -5.13
N PRO A 156 -16.38 -1.68 -5.76
CA PRO A 156 -16.30 -0.22 -5.84
C PRO A 156 -16.18 0.42 -4.45
N LEU A 157 -15.51 1.57 -4.36
CA LEU A 157 -15.32 2.27 -3.09
C LEU A 157 -16.66 2.62 -2.43
N GLY A 158 -16.78 2.26 -1.16
CA GLY A 158 -17.99 2.46 -0.34
C GLY A 158 -18.94 1.27 -0.31
N GLU A 159 -18.67 0.21 -1.08
CA GLU A 159 -19.44 -1.04 -1.06
C GLU A 159 -18.79 -2.14 -0.18
N GLY A 160 -17.61 -1.86 0.34
CA GLY A 160 -16.84 -2.79 1.16
C GLY A 160 -16.91 -2.53 2.66
N PHE A 161 -15.95 -3.09 3.39
CA PHE A 161 -15.89 -3.00 4.84
C PHE A 161 -14.98 -1.88 5.37
N ILE A 162 -14.26 -1.17 4.48
CA ILE A 162 -13.30 -0.13 4.89
C ILE A 162 -14.05 1.17 5.22
N ASP A 163 -13.89 1.69 6.44
CA ASP A 163 -14.50 2.98 6.81
C ASP A 163 -13.72 4.15 6.20
N LEU A 164 -13.98 4.40 4.91
CA LEU A 164 -13.38 5.49 4.17
C LEU A 164 -13.76 6.87 4.74
N ASN A 165 -14.91 7.01 5.41
CA ASN A 165 -15.31 8.28 6.03
C ASN A 165 -14.39 8.62 7.21
N ALA A 166 -14.12 7.64 8.09
CA ALA A 166 -13.19 7.81 9.20
C ALA A 166 -11.78 8.12 8.68
N PHE A 167 -11.32 7.38 7.67
CA PHE A 167 -10.01 7.59 7.07
C PHE A 167 -9.84 9.00 6.49
N PHE A 168 -10.76 9.46 5.65
CA PHE A 168 -10.70 10.80 5.04
C PHE A 168 -10.85 11.94 6.05
N ARG A 169 -11.66 11.75 7.09
CA ARG A 169 -11.71 12.72 8.19
C ARG A 169 -10.34 12.85 8.87
N GLY A 170 -9.65 11.72 9.11
CA GLY A 170 -8.29 11.71 9.64
C GLY A 170 -7.29 12.41 8.72
N LEU A 171 -7.34 12.15 7.41
CA LEU A 171 -6.50 12.82 6.42
C LEU A 171 -6.70 14.34 6.43
N LYS A 172 -7.96 14.81 6.38
CA LYS A 172 -8.30 16.23 6.40
C LYS A 172 -7.79 16.93 7.68
N GLU A 173 -8.08 16.35 8.84
CA GLU A 173 -7.66 16.93 10.12
C GLU A 173 -6.13 16.83 10.35
N GLY A 174 -5.45 15.89 9.71
CA GLY A 174 -3.99 15.77 9.70
C GLY A 174 -3.29 16.67 8.68
N GLY A 175 -4.04 17.39 7.84
CA GLY A 175 -3.49 18.34 6.85
C GLY A 175 -2.92 17.65 5.61
N PHE A 176 -3.47 16.51 5.20
CA PHE A 176 -3.07 15.86 3.94
C PHE A 176 -3.46 16.69 2.73
N ASP A 177 -2.50 16.94 1.84
CA ASP A 177 -2.65 17.70 0.59
C ASP A 177 -2.10 16.95 -0.64
N GLY A 178 -1.83 15.65 -0.48
CA GLY A 178 -1.25 14.80 -1.52
C GLY A 178 -2.28 14.23 -2.50
N TYR A 179 -1.84 13.27 -3.31
CA TYR A 179 -2.66 12.62 -4.32
C TYR A 179 -3.57 11.53 -3.72
N VAL A 180 -4.76 11.40 -4.30
CA VAL A 180 -5.67 10.29 -4.00
C VAL A 180 -5.85 9.45 -5.25
N ALA A 181 -5.47 8.18 -5.19
CA ALA A 181 -5.60 7.22 -6.28
C ALA A 181 -6.59 6.11 -5.93
N TYR A 182 -7.34 5.64 -6.93
CA TYR A 182 -8.10 4.41 -6.85
C TYR A 182 -7.29 3.26 -7.46
N GLU A 183 -7.18 2.16 -6.74
CA GLU A 183 -6.49 0.95 -7.19
C GLU A 183 -7.40 -0.26 -7.09
N MET A 184 -7.34 -1.11 -8.08
CA MET A 184 -8.06 -2.38 -8.14
C MET A 184 -7.05 -3.52 -8.17
N CYS A 185 -6.63 -3.99 -7.00
CA CYS A 185 -5.54 -4.96 -6.85
C CYS A 185 -6.00 -6.39 -6.55
N SER A 186 -7.29 -6.66 -6.50
CA SER A 186 -7.89 -7.98 -6.31
C SER A 186 -8.93 -8.25 -7.39
N PRO A 187 -9.26 -9.50 -7.71
CA PRO A 187 -10.35 -9.77 -8.64
C PRO A 187 -11.62 -9.04 -8.25
N LEU A 188 -12.08 -8.16 -9.13
CA LEU A 188 -13.29 -7.38 -8.92
C LEU A 188 -14.53 -8.28 -8.92
N ARG A 189 -15.47 -8.02 -8.02
CA ARG A 189 -16.79 -8.66 -8.06
C ARG A 189 -17.45 -8.36 -9.41
N GLY A 190 -17.94 -9.38 -10.11
CA GLY A 190 -18.49 -9.26 -11.46
C GLY A 190 -17.49 -9.46 -12.59
N GLY A 191 -16.18 -9.59 -12.27
CA GLY A 191 -15.13 -9.89 -13.25
C GLY A 191 -14.49 -8.67 -13.89
N GLY A 192 -13.56 -8.90 -14.83
CA GLY A 192 -12.71 -7.89 -15.48
C GLY A 192 -13.23 -7.40 -16.84
N GLY A 193 -14.52 -7.56 -17.16
CA GLY A 193 -15.10 -7.00 -18.38
C GLY A 193 -15.12 -5.47 -18.36
N TYR A 194 -14.98 -4.83 -19.52
CA TYR A 194 -14.88 -3.36 -19.64
C TYR A 194 -16.01 -2.62 -18.94
N GLU A 195 -17.25 -3.06 -19.12
CA GLU A 195 -18.42 -2.42 -18.51
C GLU A 195 -18.35 -2.44 -16.98
N ASN A 196 -17.89 -3.56 -16.39
CA ASN A 196 -17.75 -3.70 -14.95
C ASN A 196 -16.57 -2.88 -14.41
N LEU A 197 -15.46 -2.83 -15.15
CA LEU A 197 -14.30 -2.00 -14.79
C LEU A 197 -14.65 -0.51 -14.84
N ASP A 198 -15.32 -0.06 -15.89
CA ASP A 198 -15.77 1.33 -16.06
C ASP A 198 -16.78 1.72 -14.99
N HIS A 199 -17.75 0.85 -14.70
CA HIS A 199 -18.71 1.05 -13.61
C HIS A 199 -18.00 1.20 -12.26
N ALA A 200 -17.05 0.32 -11.95
CA ALA A 200 -16.30 0.35 -10.69
C ALA A 200 -15.44 1.62 -10.59
N ALA A 201 -14.76 2.00 -11.65
CA ALA A 201 -13.96 3.22 -11.70
C ALA A 201 -14.83 4.48 -11.54
N GLY A 202 -15.93 4.58 -12.27
CA GLY A 202 -16.87 5.71 -12.18
C GLY A 202 -17.53 5.84 -10.81
N THR A 203 -17.92 4.70 -10.21
CA THR A 203 -18.49 4.69 -8.84
C THR A 203 -17.44 5.12 -7.81
N SER A 204 -16.22 4.61 -7.92
CA SER A 204 -15.13 4.95 -7.02
C SER A 204 -14.72 6.42 -7.14
N LEU A 205 -14.68 6.97 -8.36
CA LEU A 205 -14.40 8.38 -8.60
C LEU A 205 -15.45 9.29 -7.92
N ARG A 206 -16.74 8.99 -8.10
CA ARG A 206 -17.83 9.72 -7.42
C ARG A 206 -17.68 9.65 -5.90
N ARG A 207 -17.30 8.49 -5.37
CA ARG A 207 -17.10 8.32 -3.92
C ARG A 207 -15.93 9.15 -3.42
N ILE A 208 -14.79 9.14 -4.11
CA ILE A 208 -13.62 9.97 -3.78
C ILE A 208 -14.00 11.45 -3.79
N THR A 209 -14.66 11.91 -4.86
CA THR A 209 -15.11 13.31 -4.97
C THR A 209 -15.98 13.71 -3.78
N ALA A 210 -16.92 12.86 -3.37
CA ALA A 210 -17.77 13.14 -2.19
C ALA A 210 -17.00 13.12 -0.85
N LEU A 211 -15.89 12.38 -0.76
CA LEU A 211 -15.04 12.32 0.45
C LEU A 211 -14.09 13.52 0.55
N ILE A 212 -13.64 14.03 -0.58
CA ILE A 212 -12.76 15.22 -0.64
C ILE A 212 -13.57 16.50 -0.36
N GLY A 213 -14.81 16.53 -0.79
CA GLY A 213 -15.78 17.54 -0.43
C GLY A 213 -15.83 18.71 -1.18
#